data_6060fa98306ce26b858a5053a3414561
#
_entry.id   6060fa98306ce26b858a5053a3414561
#
_cell.length_a   1.000
_cell.length_b   1.000
_cell.length_c   1.000
_cell.angle_alpha   90.00
_cell.angle_beta   90.00
_cell.angle_gamma   90.00
#
_symmetry.space_group_name_H-M   'P 1'
#
loop_
_entity.id
_entity.type
_entity.pdbx_description
1 polymer ?
#
loop_
_entity_poly.entity_id
_entity_poly.type
_entity_poly.pdbx_seq_one_letter_code
_entity_poly.pdbx_strand_id
1 'polypeptide(L)'
;PVRIEGRQAALYVRMQHNSRASVDRIPMNLRINGERVAIGTFNLVPGIPTDTVLRFTHVAAGIQSASVEVEDAPIRFDDRWCFGYDVLNQIDILVLSSGSSETVNTALRRAYNTAGGLYRVTYQTQWNPGDFTGQQVVVLNDWPASGSGFNNALLSYVEEGGTAVYIPSPRTSDASVLTAFGVAEAAPWTDQPDRVRDLQMDHPFFTDMFAQTPERIDLPAVESIWNRPEAPGEEVLAATESGRTFFSRIPKGRGQAFVLNAGAAAEATNLIRHALWVPLMLRIAERSSAHVIHQAELGVTEAWAVAAPLMPESNWSMEGPQQWGAASETRATQWLPEVRELGQRARVNLSGVPFAPGHYTLLNGENPVAAIGLNQDRAESDHRAWDVTEFEDAWNALPWPSMRILAGTSSTLPQIIQRMEQGVPLWKALLLLAVAALAAETLFLRLWKPSSKA
;
A
#
# COMPACT_ATOMS: atom_id res chain seq x y z
N PRO A 1 11.88 3.36 -3.82
CA PRO A 1 12.68 3.51 -5.04
C PRO A 1 12.06 2.74 -6.20
N VAL A 2 12.33 3.19 -7.43
CA VAL A 2 11.87 2.52 -8.65
C VAL A 2 12.37 1.08 -8.67
N ARG A 3 11.50 0.14 -9.02
CA ARG A 3 11.85 -1.27 -9.16
C ARG A 3 12.46 -1.48 -10.54
N ILE A 4 13.74 -1.79 -10.55
CA ILE A 4 14.55 -1.88 -11.77
C ILE A 4 15.20 -3.25 -11.81
N GLU A 5 15.21 -3.86 -12.99
CA GLU A 5 15.92 -5.12 -13.23
C GLU A 5 17.39 -5.03 -12.80
N GLY A 6 17.89 -6.06 -12.14
CA GLY A 6 19.26 -6.14 -11.62
C GLY A 6 19.54 -5.32 -10.35
N ARG A 7 18.59 -4.52 -9.85
CA ARG A 7 18.77 -3.74 -8.62
C ARG A 7 18.22 -4.44 -7.39
N GLN A 8 18.86 -4.18 -6.26
CA GLN A 8 18.39 -4.64 -4.96
C GLN A 8 17.12 -3.92 -4.55
N ALA A 9 16.22 -4.68 -3.94
CA ALA A 9 14.98 -4.21 -3.36
C ALA A 9 14.84 -4.70 -1.93
N ALA A 10 14.01 -4.01 -1.15
CA ALA A 10 13.65 -4.38 0.20
C ALA A 10 12.12 -4.46 0.30
N LEU A 11 11.62 -5.61 0.72
CA LEU A 11 10.21 -5.81 1.05
C LEU A 11 10.06 -5.74 2.57
N TYR A 12 9.29 -4.77 3.04
CA TYR A 12 8.93 -4.64 4.44
C TYR A 12 7.68 -5.48 4.70
N VAL A 13 7.80 -6.42 5.61
CA VAL A 13 6.70 -7.32 5.99
C VAL A 13 6.37 -7.08 7.45
N ARG A 14 5.11 -6.77 7.72
CA ARG A 14 4.56 -6.66 9.08
C ARG A 14 3.72 -7.89 9.35
N MET A 15 4.00 -8.55 10.46
CA MET A 15 3.30 -9.74 10.90
C MET A 15 2.84 -9.57 12.35
N GLN A 16 1.67 -10.11 12.63
CA GLN A 16 1.12 -10.20 13.98
C GLN A 16 0.49 -11.58 14.15
N HIS A 17 0.61 -12.15 15.33
CA HIS A 17 -0.10 -13.37 15.67
C HIS A 17 -0.88 -13.23 16.97
N ASN A 18 -1.96 -14.00 17.09
CA ASN A 18 -2.90 -13.94 18.22
C ASN A 18 -2.84 -15.18 19.11
N SER A 19 -1.79 -16.01 19.00
CA SER A 19 -1.61 -17.18 19.88
C SER A 19 -1.27 -16.73 21.31
N ARG A 20 -1.30 -17.66 22.26
CA ARG A 20 -0.99 -17.38 23.68
C ARG A 20 0.50 -17.43 24.01
N ALA A 21 1.33 -17.95 23.14
CA ALA A 21 2.76 -18.14 23.36
C ALA A 21 3.59 -17.42 22.29
N SER A 22 4.75 -16.91 22.68
CA SER A 22 5.73 -16.39 21.72
C SER A 22 6.27 -17.53 20.88
N VAL A 23 6.53 -17.25 19.61
CA VAL A 23 7.11 -18.20 18.67
C VAL A 23 8.39 -17.61 18.10
N ASP A 24 9.47 -18.37 18.21
CA ASP A 24 10.79 -17.95 17.75
C ASP A 24 11.17 -18.62 16.44
N ARG A 25 11.87 -17.87 15.58
CA ARG A 25 12.48 -18.34 14.35
C ARG A 25 11.49 -18.96 13.34
N ILE A 26 10.33 -18.35 13.17
CA ILE A 26 9.42 -18.77 12.09
C ILE A 26 10.09 -18.47 10.75
N PRO A 27 10.32 -19.46 9.89
CA PRO A 27 10.88 -19.22 8.57
C PRO A 27 9.87 -18.55 7.67
N MET A 28 10.36 -17.55 6.92
CA MET A 28 9.58 -16.83 5.92
C MET A 28 10.31 -16.87 4.59
N ASN A 29 9.58 -17.16 3.53
CA ASN A 29 10.10 -17.20 2.18
C ASN A 29 9.43 -16.11 1.33
N LEU A 30 10.23 -15.41 0.51
CA LEU A 30 9.73 -14.61 -0.59
C LEU A 30 9.90 -15.38 -1.88
N ARG A 31 8.80 -15.58 -2.60
CA ARG A 31 8.82 -16.15 -3.94
C ARG A 31 8.42 -15.10 -4.96
N ILE A 32 9.06 -15.10 -6.11
CA ILE A 32 8.72 -14.28 -7.28
C ILE A 32 8.61 -15.23 -8.48
N ASN A 33 7.50 -15.19 -9.17
CA ASN A 33 7.19 -16.08 -10.30
C ASN A 33 7.44 -17.56 -9.96
N GLY A 34 7.12 -17.97 -8.72
CA GLY A 34 7.30 -19.32 -8.21
C GLY A 34 8.70 -19.64 -7.69
N GLU A 35 9.71 -18.84 -7.99
CA GLU A 35 11.08 -19.06 -7.51
C GLU A 35 11.30 -18.38 -6.15
N ARG A 36 12.00 -19.07 -5.25
CA ARG A 36 12.36 -18.52 -3.94
C ARG A 36 13.58 -17.59 -4.07
N VAL A 37 13.37 -16.30 -3.81
CA VAL A 37 14.40 -15.26 -4.00
C VAL A 37 14.97 -14.73 -2.69
N ALA A 38 14.26 -14.87 -1.58
CA ALA A 38 14.76 -14.48 -0.26
C ALA A 38 14.18 -15.35 0.86
N ILE A 39 14.93 -15.45 1.96
CA ILE A 39 14.53 -16.13 3.19
C ILE A 39 14.75 -15.16 4.35
N GLY A 40 13.81 -15.15 5.28
CA GLY A 40 13.90 -14.45 6.54
C GLY A 40 13.40 -15.30 7.70
N THR A 41 13.55 -14.79 8.91
CA THR A 41 12.98 -15.38 10.10
C THR A 41 12.33 -14.32 10.95
N PHE A 42 11.25 -14.68 11.64
CA PHE A 42 10.60 -13.82 12.64
C PHE A 42 10.67 -14.41 14.03
N ASN A 43 10.63 -13.50 15.00
CA ASN A 43 10.26 -13.82 16.37
C ASN A 43 8.95 -13.07 16.65
N LEU A 44 7.91 -13.77 16.99
CA LEU A 44 6.58 -13.20 17.19
C LEU A 44 6.17 -13.27 18.66
N VAL A 45 5.72 -12.14 19.19
CA VAL A 45 5.12 -12.03 20.52
C VAL A 45 3.61 -11.84 20.37
N PRO A 46 2.77 -12.52 21.16
CA PRO A 46 1.33 -12.43 21.07
C PRO A 46 0.82 -10.99 21.05
N GLY A 47 0.01 -10.64 20.06
CA GLY A 47 -0.62 -9.33 19.92
C GLY A 47 0.29 -8.17 19.55
N ILE A 48 1.62 -8.39 19.44
CA ILE A 48 2.57 -7.34 19.09
C ILE A 48 2.97 -7.45 17.62
N PRO A 49 2.67 -6.43 16.78
CA PRO A 49 3.14 -6.41 15.40
C PRO A 49 4.66 -6.39 15.33
N THR A 50 5.24 -7.25 14.51
CA THR A 50 6.69 -7.34 14.29
C THR A 50 6.99 -7.04 12.83
N ASP A 51 7.92 -6.12 12.59
CA ASP A 51 8.39 -5.76 11.27
C ASP A 51 9.69 -6.49 10.92
N THR A 52 9.78 -6.97 9.69
CA THR A 52 11.02 -7.51 9.14
C THR A 52 11.22 -7.04 7.70
N VAL A 53 12.45 -7.21 7.21
CA VAL A 53 12.84 -6.76 5.87
C VAL A 53 13.47 -7.91 5.10
N LEU A 54 12.85 -8.27 3.97
CA LEU A 54 13.42 -9.20 3.01
C LEU A 54 14.15 -8.42 1.92
N ARG A 55 15.44 -8.70 1.74
CA ARG A 55 16.28 -8.11 0.69
C ARG A 55 16.44 -9.10 -0.44
N PHE A 56 16.25 -8.63 -1.67
CA PHE A 56 16.36 -9.46 -2.87
C PHE A 56 16.77 -8.59 -4.07
N THR A 57 17.04 -9.21 -5.20
CA THR A 57 17.34 -8.52 -6.46
C THR A 57 16.26 -8.84 -7.47
N HIS A 58 15.78 -7.83 -8.20
CA HIS A 58 14.85 -8.05 -9.31
C HIS A 58 15.56 -8.76 -10.45
N VAL A 59 15.09 -9.95 -10.82
CA VAL A 59 15.76 -10.81 -11.82
C VAL A 59 15.36 -10.46 -13.23
N ALA A 60 14.10 -10.04 -13.44
CA ALA A 60 13.56 -9.74 -14.77
C ALA A 60 12.66 -8.49 -14.72
N ALA A 61 12.63 -7.78 -15.83
CA ALA A 61 11.68 -6.70 -16.06
C ALA A 61 10.26 -7.24 -16.39
N GLY A 62 9.26 -6.38 -16.31
CA GLY A 62 7.87 -6.68 -16.60
C GLY A 62 7.04 -7.02 -15.38
N ILE A 63 5.89 -7.64 -15.62
CA ILE A 63 4.90 -7.98 -14.62
C ILE A 63 5.40 -9.14 -13.77
N GLN A 64 5.37 -8.99 -12.46
CA GLN A 64 5.82 -9.99 -11.50
C GLN A 64 4.68 -10.41 -10.58
N SER A 65 4.61 -11.71 -10.30
CA SER A 65 3.74 -12.29 -9.28
C SER A 65 4.58 -12.73 -8.09
N ALA A 66 4.27 -12.25 -6.89
CA ALA A 66 5.07 -12.55 -5.72
C ALA A 66 4.23 -13.01 -4.53
N SER A 67 4.78 -13.89 -3.72
CA SER A 67 4.20 -14.31 -2.44
C SER A 67 5.20 -14.27 -1.31
N VAL A 68 4.72 -13.85 -0.15
CA VAL A 68 5.37 -14.11 1.13
C VAL A 68 4.70 -15.33 1.73
N GLU A 69 5.50 -16.32 2.10
CA GLU A 69 5.03 -17.60 2.65
C GLU A 69 5.71 -17.83 4.00
N VAL A 70 4.93 -18.22 4.99
CA VAL A 70 5.39 -18.70 6.29
C VAL A 70 4.99 -20.16 6.44
N GLU A 71 5.70 -20.88 7.27
CA GLU A 71 5.34 -22.27 7.60
C GLU A 71 4.80 -22.26 9.03
N ASP A 72 3.48 -22.18 9.15
CA ASP A 72 2.77 -22.32 10.42
C ASP A 72 1.85 -23.53 10.37
N ALA A 73 1.80 -24.28 11.46
CA ALA A 73 0.97 -25.46 11.59
C ALA A 73 0.12 -25.33 12.87
N PRO A 74 -1.12 -25.77 12.86
CA PRO A 74 -1.81 -26.64 11.89
C PRO A 74 -2.61 -25.90 10.81
N ILE A 75 -2.77 -24.58 10.89
CA ILE A 75 -3.61 -23.79 10.01
C ILE A 75 -2.74 -23.20 8.92
N ARG A 76 -3.12 -23.37 7.66
CA ARG A 76 -2.29 -22.99 6.49
C ARG A 76 -2.95 -22.00 5.54
N PHE A 77 -4.20 -21.61 5.73
CA PHE A 77 -4.91 -20.79 4.75
C PHE A 77 -4.39 -19.35 4.72
N ASP A 78 -3.80 -18.86 5.81
CA ASP A 78 -3.23 -17.53 5.98
C ASP A 78 -1.69 -17.49 5.95
N ASP A 79 -1.05 -18.64 5.76
CA ASP A 79 0.41 -18.77 5.66
C ASP A 79 1.00 -18.08 4.43
N ARG A 80 0.15 -17.66 3.47
CA ARG A 80 0.59 -17.10 2.20
C ARG A 80 -0.09 -15.76 1.93
N TRP A 81 0.71 -14.76 1.54
CA TRP A 81 0.24 -13.48 1.05
C TRP A 81 0.72 -13.23 -0.36
N CYS A 82 -0.22 -13.10 -1.30
CA CYS A 82 0.04 -12.92 -2.71
C CYS A 82 -0.06 -11.44 -3.10
N PHE A 83 0.80 -11.00 -4.02
CA PHE A 83 0.74 -9.67 -4.61
C PHE A 83 1.37 -9.65 -6.01
N GLY A 84 0.95 -8.69 -6.82
CA GLY A 84 1.55 -8.40 -8.12
C GLY A 84 2.26 -7.06 -8.11
N TYR A 85 3.26 -6.86 -8.97
CA TYR A 85 3.97 -5.59 -9.15
C TYR A 85 4.73 -5.56 -10.47
N ASP A 86 5.13 -4.37 -10.90
CA ASP A 86 5.91 -4.18 -12.12
C ASP A 86 7.36 -3.86 -11.81
N VAL A 87 8.25 -4.37 -12.67
CA VAL A 87 9.68 -4.08 -12.68
C VAL A 87 10.03 -3.43 -14.01
N LEU A 88 10.66 -2.27 -13.96
CA LEU A 88 11.08 -1.53 -15.14
C LEU A 88 12.46 -1.99 -15.59
N ASN A 89 12.68 -2.02 -16.90
CA ASN A 89 14.00 -2.17 -17.49
C ASN A 89 14.70 -0.82 -17.65
N GLN A 90 13.93 0.27 -17.79
CA GLN A 90 14.41 1.64 -17.93
C GLN A 90 13.39 2.64 -17.38
N ILE A 91 13.85 3.86 -17.10
CA ILE A 91 13.02 4.98 -16.66
C ILE A 91 12.85 5.93 -17.84
N ASP A 92 11.62 6.16 -18.25
CA ASP A 92 11.28 7.07 -19.33
C ASP A 92 11.07 8.48 -18.80
N ILE A 93 11.80 9.43 -19.37
CA ILE A 93 11.82 10.84 -18.96
C ILE A 93 11.48 11.70 -20.16
N LEU A 94 10.40 12.48 -20.05
CA LEU A 94 10.04 13.50 -21.02
C LEU A 94 10.53 14.85 -20.53
N VAL A 95 11.31 15.53 -21.33
CA VAL A 95 11.72 16.93 -21.07
C VAL A 95 10.99 17.84 -22.05
N LEU A 96 10.13 18.68 -21.50
CA LEU A 96 9.44 19.76 -22.21
C LEU A 96 10.22 21.06 -21.98
N SER A 97 10.63 21.73 -23.06
CA SER A 97 11.46 22.92 -22.97
C SER A 97 11.07 23.94 -24.03
N SER A 98 11.10 25.22 -23.68
CA SER A 98 10.82 26.33 -24.62
C SER A 98 11.89 26.49 -25.73
N GLY A 99 12.96 25.73 -25.69
CA GLY A 99 14.09 25.86 -26.62
C GLY A 99 15.08 26.96 -26.25
N SER A 100 14.77 27.86 -25.32
CA SER A 100 15.70 28.91 -24.83
C SER A 100 16.71 28.39 -23.80
N SER A 101 16.48 27.24 -23.24
CA SER A 101 17.25 26.62 -22.15
C SER A 101 18.17 25.47 -22.59
N GLU A 102 18.84 25.57 -23.75
CA GLU A 102 19.69 24.48 -24.28
C GLU A 102 20.84 24.11 -23.33
N THR A 103 21.37 25.06 -22.55
CA THR A 103 22.40 24.78 -21.54
C THR A 103 21.90 23.81 -20.47
N VAL A 104 20.67 24.02 -19.96
CA VAL A 104 20.03 23.14 -18.95
C VAL A 104 19.68 21.80 -19.58
N ASN A 105 19.14 21.78 -20.81
CA ASN A 105 18.86 20.54 -21.54
C ASN A 105 20.13 19.71 -21.74
N THR A 106 21.27 20.33 -22.07
CA THR A 106 22.56 19.65 -22.18
C THR A 106 23.02 19.09 -20.84
N ALA A 107 22.82 19.83 -19.74
CA ALA A 107 23.12 19.33 -18.40
C ALA A 107 22.24 18.14 -18.00
N LEU A 108 20.94 18.15 -18.35
CA LEU A 108 20.03 17.02 -18.16
C LEU A 108 20.46 15.80 -18.99
N ARG A 109 20.81 15.99 -20.26
CA ARG A 109 21.33 14.89 -21.11
C ARG A 109 22.55 14.23 -20.48
N ARG A 110 23.48 15.02 -19.97
CA ARG A 110 24.70 14.51 -19.31
C ARG A 110 24.38 13.78 -18.02
N ALA A 111 23.49 14.32 -17.20
CA ALA A 111 23.09 13.67 -15.94
C ALA A 111 22.49 12.28 -16.16
N TYR A 112 21.57 12.15 -17.10
CA TYR A 112 20.89 10.88 -17.35
C TYR A 112 21.69 9.90 -18.22
N ASN A 113 22.67 10.37 -19.01
CA ASN A 113 23.53 9.49 -19.83
C ASN A 113 24.62 8.78 -18.99
N THR A 114 24.86 9.18 -17.75
CA THR A 114 25.93 8.61 -16.90
C THR A 114 25.59 7.21 -16.37
N ALA A 115 24.35 6.77 -16.44
CA ALA A 115 23.91 5.53 -15.79
C ALA A 115 23.65 4.36 -16.75
N GLY A 116 24.42 4.23 -17.82
CA GLY A 116 24.48 2.99 -18.60
C GLY A 116 23.19 2.53 -19.27
N GLY A 117 22.37 3.49 -19.78
CA GLY A 117 21.16 3.14 -20.53
C GLY A 117 19.90 2.92 -19.67
N LEU A 118 20.00 3.16 -18.37
CA LEU A 118 18.86 3.04 -17.44
C LEU A 118 17.77 4.10 -17.70
N TYR A 119 18.15 5.24 -18.27
CA TYR A 119 17.23 6.36 -18.53
C TYR A 119 17.06 6.57 -20.03
N ARG A 120 15.82 6.61 -20.49
CA ARG A 120 15.45 7.00 -21.85
C ARG A 120 14.85 8.40 -21.79
N VAL A 121 15.56 9.38 -22.37
CA VAL A 121 15.14 10.79 -22.30
C VAL A 121 14.68 11.28 -23.66
N THR A 122 13.46 11.76 -23.71
CA THR A 122 12.84 12.38 -24.90
C THR A 122 12.73 13.88 -24.68
N TYR A 123 13.13 14.67 -25.68
CA TYR A 123 13.06 16.14 -25.64
C TYR A 123 12.02 16.64 -26.61
N GLN A 124 11.12 17.49 -26.15
CA GLN A 124 10.08 18.11 -26.98
C GLN A 124 9.96 19.60 -26.69
N THR A 125 9.61 20.39 -27.73
CA THR A 125 9.33 21.82 -27.61
C THR A 125 7.83 22.12 -27.69
N GLN A 126 7.02 21.12 -27.93
CA GLN A 126 5.56 21.19 -27.99
C GLN A 126 4.99 20.00 -27.24
N TRP A 127 3.84 20.20 -26.62
CA TRP A 127 3.12 19.16 -25.92
C TRP A 127 1.89 18.74 -26.73
N ASN A 128 1.61 17.43 -26.77
CA ASN A 128 0.40 16.88 -27.33
C ASN A 128 -0.34 16.03 -26.27
N PRO A 129 -1.68 15.96 -26.33
CA PRO A 129 -2.43 15.05 -25.47
C PRO A 129 -1.92 13.60 -25.64
N GLY A 130 -1.59 12.96 -24.52
CA GLY A 130 -1.04 11.60 -24.51
C GLY A 130 0.46 11.51 -24.34
N ASP A 131 1.23 12.59 -24.46
CA ASP A 131 2.70 12.57 -24.30
C ASP A 131 3.17 12.12 -22.91
N PHE A 132 2.32 12.28 -21.89
CA PHE A 132 2.63 11.83 -20.52
C PHE A 132 2.45 10.33 -20.31
N THR A 133 1.80 9.64 -21.27
CA THR A 133 1.56 8.20 -21.15
C THR A 133 2.87 7.43 -21.17
N GLY A 134 3.05 6.56 -20.15
CA GLY A 134 4.24 5.73 -20.02
C GLY A 134 5.48 6.44 -19.48
N GLN A 135 5.42 7.76 -19.28
CA GLN A 135 6.53 8.51 -18.68
C GLN A 135 6.55 8.32 -17.17
N GLN A 136 7.72 8.08 -16.59
CA GLN A 136 7.92 8.08 -15.15
C GLN A 136 8.22 9.49 -14.62
N VAL A 137 8.89 10.31 -15.42
CA VAL A 137 9.23 11.69 -15.08
C VAL A 137 8.91 12.62 -16.24
N VAL A 138 8.29 13.74 -15.92
CA VAL A 138 8.08 14.86 -16.84
C VAL A 138 8.84 16.07 -16.29
N VAL A 139 9.85 16.53 -17.01
CA VAL A 139 10.64 17.72 -16.65
C VAL A 139 10.16 18.91 -17.47
N LEU A 140 9.70 19.94 -16.80
CA LEU A 140 9.31 21.22 -17.36
C LEU A 140 10.48 22.19 -17.19
N ASN A 141 11.29 22.34 -18.24
CA ASN A 141 12.46 23.20 -18.22
C ASN A 141 12.19 24.49 -19.00
N ASP A 142 12.06 25.61 -18.30
CA ASP A 142 11.70 26.90 -18.90
C ASP A 142 10.43 26.78 -19.79
N TRP A 143 9.45 25.99 -19.29
CA TRP A 143 8.23 25.74 -20.03
C TRP A 143 7.31 26.96 -19.93
N PRO A 144 6.82 27.51 -21.07
CA PRO A 144 6.00 28.72 -21.07
C PRO A 144 4.61 28.44 -20.48
N ALA A 145 3.88 29.52 -20.24
CA ALA A 145 2.47 29.48 -19.89
C ALA A 145 1.71 28.52 -20.80
N SER A 146 1.02 27.60 -20.19
CA SER A 146 0.26 26.60 -20.90
C SER A 146 -1.24 26.76 -20.60
N GLY A 147 -2.07 26.45 -21.58
CA GLY A 147 -3.52 26.51 -21.39
C GLY A 147 -4.02 25.48 -20.36
N SER A 148 -5.27 25.63 -19.94
CA SER A 148 -5.92 24.78 -18.94
C SER A 148 -5.87 23.28 -19.28
N GLY A 149 -5.85 22.93 -20.57
CA GLY A 149 -5.73 21.54 -21.02
C GLY A 149 -4.43 20.89 -20.62
N PHE A 150 -3.30 21.58 -20.75
CA PHE A 150 -2.00 21.10 -20.31
C PHE A 150 -1.94 20.95 -18.78
N ASN A 151 -2.35 22.01 -18.06
CA ASN A 151 -2.30 22.00 -16.60
C ASN A 151 -3.15 20.86 -15.99
N ASN A 152 -4.34 20.63 -16.54
CA ASN A 152 -5.21 19.53 -16.12
C ASN A 152 -4.58 18.15 -16.44
N ALA A 153 -4.00 18.00 -17.63
CA ALA A 153 -3.33 16.76 -18.01
C ALA A 153 -2.12 16.46 -17.12
N LEU A 154 -1.30 17.48 -16.82
CA LEU A 154 -0.17 17.36 -15.91
C LEU A 154 -0.60 17.02 -14.48
N LEU A 155 -1.65 17.69 -14.00
CA LEU A 155 -2.21 17.41 -12.68
C LEU A 155 -2.70 15.96 -12.59
N SER A 156 -3.50 15.50 -13.57
CA SER A 156 -3.97 14.12 -13.62
C SER A 156 -2.82 13.12 -13.68
N TYR A 157 -1.79 13.39 -14.49
CA TYR A 157 -0.60 12.55 -14.57
C TYR A 157 0.09 12.41 -13.21
N VAL A 158 0.24 13.51 -12.46
CA VAL A 158 0.87 13.46 -11.12
C VAL A 158 -0.06 12.78 -10.12
N GLU A 159 -1.35 13.12 -10.08
CA GLU A 159 -2.31 12.47 -9.17
C GLU A 159 -2.37 10.95 -9.39
N GLU A 160 -2.08 10.50 -10.61
CA GLU A 160 -2.02 9.09 -10.98
C GLU A 160 -0.73 8.37 -10.61
N GLY A 161 0.27 9.08 -10.13
CA GLY A 161 1.53 8.49 -9.66
C GLY A 161 2.76 8.94 -10.44
N GLY A 162 2.61 9.81 -11.45
CA GLY A 162 3.72 10.41 -12.18
C GLY A 162 4.52 11.39 -11.35
N THR A 163 5.73 11.70 -11.80
CA THR A 163 6.60 12.70 -11.19
C THR A 163 6.83 13.86 -12.14
N ALA A 164 6.43 15.06 -11.73
CA ALA A 164 6.76 16.29 -12.43
C ALA A 164 7.98 16.96 -11.81
N VAL A 165 8.81 17.59 -12.61
CA VAL A 165 9.93 18.45 -12.17
C VAL A 165 9.78 19.80 -12.82
N TYR A 166 9.69 20.85 -12.04
CA TYR A 166 9.59 22.22 -12.54
C TYR A 166 10.90 22.97 -12.34
N ILE A 167 11.50 23.39 -13.43
CA ILE A 167 12.73 24.20 -13.49
C ILE A 167 12.37 25.54 -14.15
N PRO A 168 12.15 26.61 -13.38
CA PRO A 168 11.76 27.90 -13.91
C PRO A 168 12.91 28.62 -14.61
N SER A 169 12.56 29.60 -15.44
CA SER A 169 13.50 30.60 -15.95
C SER A 169 13.14 31.97 -15.40
N PRO A 170 14.11 32.83 -15.06
CA PRO A 170 13.86 34.20 -14.65
C PRO A 170 13.12 35.06 -15.69
N ARG A 171 13.13 34.60 -16.96
CA ARG A 171 12.51 35.31 -18.08
C ARG A 171 11.07 34.93 -18.36
N THR A 172 10.65 33.74 -17.92
CA THR A 172 9.34 33.16 -18.19
C THR A 172 8.66 32.72 -16.90
N SER A 173 8.54 33.63 -15.93
CA SER A 173 7.90 33.35 -14.64
C SER A 173 6.39 33.18 -14.82
N ASP A 174 5.96 32.02 -15.31
CA ASP A 174 4.55 31.64 -15.35
C ASP A 174 4.24 30.57 -14.30
N ALA A 175 3.59 31.02 -13.25
CA ALA A 175 3.14 30.19 -12.15
C ALA A 175 1.89 29.35 -12.47
N SER A 176 1.29 29.50 -13.66
CA SER A 176 0.03 28.82 -13.96
C SER A 176 0.12 27.30 -13.83
N VAL A 177 1.27 26.73 -14.16
CA VAL A 177 1.55 25.30 -13.96
C VAL A 177 1.55 24.93 -12.47
N LEU A 178 2.09 25.78 -11.63
CA LEU A 178 2.20 25.54 -10.18
C LEU A 178 0.88 25.76 -9.44
N THR A 179 -0.03 26.58 -9.97
CA THR A 179 -1.37 26.76 -9.38
C THR A 179 -2.17 25.47 -9.37
N ALA A 180 -1.97 24.61 -10.37
CA ALA A 180 -2.56 23.27 -10.38
C ALA A 180 -2.11 22.39 -9.19
N PHE A 181 -0.94 22.66 -8.63
CA PHE A 181 -0.41 21.98 -7.45
C PHE A 181 -0.74 22.67 -6.12
N GLY A 182 -1.51 23.75 -6.17
CA GLY A 182 -1.92 24.52 -4.98
C GLY A 182 -0.97 25.61 -4.58
N VAL A 183 0.01 25.95 -5.42
CA VAL A 183 0.88 27.11 -5.22
C VAL A 183 0.09 28.37 -5.59
N ALA A 184 0.01 29.32 -4.67
CA ALA A 184 -0.57 30.63 -4.95
C ALA A 184 0.24 31.38 -6.03
N GLU A 185 -0.33 32.43 -6.62
CA GLU A 185 0.39 33.28 -7.59
C GLU A 185 1.79 33.61 -7.11
N ALA A 186 2.77 33.31 -7.97
CA ALA A 186 4.16 33.52 -7.61
C ALA A 186 4.47 35.00 -7.44
N ALA A 187 5.20 35.31 -6.40
CA ALA A 187 5.80 36.59 -6.19
C ALA A 187 6.90 36.84 -7.24
N PRO A 188 7.29 38.11 -7.46
CA PRO A 188 8.35 38.44 -8.41
C PRO A 188 9.69 37.79 -8.02
N TRP A 189 10.55 37.61 -9.02
CA TRP A 189 11.94 37.20 -8.82
C TRP A 189 12.68 38.23 -7.97
N THR A 190 13.56 37.74 -7.10
CA THR A 190 14.45 38.55 -6.28
C THR A 190 15.88 38.34 -6.76
N ASP A 191 16.51 39.40 -7.26
CA ASP A 191 17.90 39.42 -7.74
C ASP A 191 18.83 39.83 -6.59
N GLN A 192 18.85 39.04 -5.53
CA GLN A 192 19.76 39.21 -4.40
C GLN A 192 20.59 37.97 -4.28
N PRO A 193 21.93 38.06 -4.41
CA PRO A 193 22.80 36.91 -4.22
C PRO A 193 22.56 36.23 -2.86
N ASP A 194 22.43 34.92 -2.88
CA ASP A 194 22.18 34.08 -1.72
C ASP A 194 22.93 32.77 -1.89
N ARG A 195 22.89 31.90 -0.94
CA ARG A 195 23.48 30.58 -1.01
C ARG A 195 22.54 29.56 -0.41
N VAL A 196 22.47 28.38 -1.00
CA VAL A 196 21.80 27.25 -0.35
C VAL A 196 22.56 26.92 0.93
N ARG A 197 21.86 26.81 2.05
CA ARG A 197 22.46 26.55 3.37
C ARG A 197 22.10 25.17 3.89
N ASP A 198 20.81 24.85 3.88
CA ASP A 198 20.28 23.67 4.53
C ASP A 198 19.72 22.68 3.49
N LEU A 199 20.29 21.48 3.50
CA LEU A 199 19.67 20.31 2.89
C LEU A 199 19.06 19.48 4.03
N GLN A 200 17.79 19.12 3.90
CA GLN A 200 17.07 18.29 4.87
C GLN A 200 17.53 16.82 4.77
N MET A 201 18.79 16.55 5.18
CA MET A 201 19.46 15.25 4.99
C MET A 201 18.72 14.08 5.66
N ASP A 202 17.96 14.35 6.73
CA ASP A 202 17.13 13.35 7.41
C ASP A 202 15.86 13.00 6.62
N HIS A 203 15.52 13.79 5.60
CA HIS A 203 14.36 13.53 4.76
C HIS A 203 14.57 12.27 3.92
N PRO A 204 13.55 11.38 3.78
CA PRO A 204 13.66 10.12 3.01
C PRO A 204 14.14 10.29 1.57
N PHE A 205 13.96 11.47 0.99
CA PHE A 205 14.45 11.79 -0.35
C PHE A 205 15.97 11.66 -0.45
N PHE A 206 16.73 12.05 0.57
CA PHE A 206 18.20 12.01 0.58
C PHE A 206 18.78 10.71 1.11
N THR A 207 17.97 9.82 1.67
CA THR A 207 18.45 8.51 2.16
C THR A 207 19.18 7.74 1.06
N ASP A 208 20.38 7.26 1.34
CA ASP A 208 21.25 6.54 0.39
C ASP A 208 21.66 7.32 -0.88
N MET A 209 21.50 8.65 -0.88
CA MET A 209 21.96 9.49 -2.00
C MET A 209 23.48 9.63 -2.01
N PHE A 210 24.10 9.58 -0.84
CA PHE A 210 25.56 9.64 -0.67
C PHE A 210 26.02 8.35 0.00
N ALA A 211 27.13 7.77 -0.52
CA ALA A 211 27.72 6.56 0.05
C ALA A 211 28.19 6.74 1.50
N GLN A 212 28.59 7.95 1.84
CA GLN A 212 28.87 8.42 3.19
C GLN A 212 28.34 9.84 3.30
N THR A 213 27.66 10.17 4.39
CA THR A 213 27.18 11.53 4.65
C THR A 213 28.39 12.46 4.76
N PRO A 214 28.59 13.39 3.83
CA PRO A 214 29.77 14.27 3.88
C PRO A 214 29.68 15.19 5.11
N GLU A 215 30.78 15.35 5.83
CA GLU A 215 30.84 16.29 6.97
C GLU A 215 30.63 17.74 6.55
N ARG A 216 30.99 18.07 5.31
CA ARG A 216 30.77 19.37 4.69
C ARG A 216 30.31 19.16 3.25
N ILE A 217 29.17 19.69 2.91
CA ILE A 217 28.66 19.73 1.56
C ILE A 217 28.85 21.16 1.05
N ASP A 218 29.62 21.31 -0.04
CA ASP A 218 29.57 22.57 -0.79
C ASP A 218 28.16 22.69 -1.38
N LEU A 219 27.56 23.87 -1.26
CA LEU A 219 26.19 24.11 -1.67
C LEU A 219 26.10 25.22 -2.71
N PRO A 220 25.13 25.15 -3.65
CA PRO A 220 25.03 26.06 -4.76
C PRO A 220 24.87 27.53 -4.33
N ALA A 221 25.47 28.43 -5.09
CA ALA A 221 25.20 29.85 -5.04
C ALA A 221 23.92 30.16 -5.86
N VAL A 222 23.15 31.13 -5.38
CA VAL A 222 21.88 31.58 -5.97
C VAL A 222 21.99 33.07 -6.25
N GLU A 223 21.84 33.45 -7.52
CA GLU A 223 21.87 34.85 -7.96
C GLU A 223 20.45 35.45 -8.05
N SER A 224 19.48 34.59 -8.39
CA SER A 224 18.08 34.97 -8.54
C SER A 224 17.18 33.85 -8.10
N ILE A 225 16.18 34.15 -7.26
CA ILE A 225 15.26 33.15 -6.71
C ILE A 225 13.82 33.67 -6.72
N TRP A 226 12.92 32.74 -6.91
CA TRP A 226 11.50 33.01 -6.88
C TRP A 226 10.99 33.03 -5.44
N ASN A 227 10.48 34.15 -5.00
CA ASN A 227 9.96 34.34 -3.65
C ASN A 227 8.44 34.05 -3.64
N ARG A 228 8.08 32.79 -3.64
CA ARG A 228 6.70 32.33 -3.60
C ARG A 228 6.30 31.77 -2.25
N PRO A 229 5.02 31.84 -1.86
CA PRO A 229 4.53 31.08 -0.70
C PRO A 229 4.58 29.57 -0.95
N GLU A 230 4.76 28.81 0.11
CA GLU A 230 4.70 27.35 0.07
C GLU A 230 3.26 26.87 -0.18
N ALA A 231 3.13 25.77 -0.91
CA ALA A 231 1.83 25.12 -1.11
C ALA A 231 1.43 24.32 0.14
N PRO A 232 0.14 24.08 0.37
CA PRO A 232 -0.30 23.17 1.43
C PRO A 232 0.31 21.77 1.28
N GLY A 233 1.01 21.31 2.32
CA GLY A 233 1.69 20.02 2.32
C GLY A 233 3.01 19.95 1.53
N GLU A 234 3.54 21.07 1.12
CA GLU A 234 4.85 21.17 0.50
C GLU A 234 5.96 20.83 1.50
N GLU A 235 6.89 19.99 1.08
CA GLU A 235 8.05 19.58 1.86
C GLU A 235 9.29 20.33 1.33
N VAL A 236 9.87 21.21 2.14
CA VAL A 236 11.09 21.91 1.80
C VAL A 236 12.27 20.95 1.92
N LEU A 237 12.96 20.68 0.83
CA LEU A 237 14.13 19.79 0.76
C LEU A 237 15.45 20.56 0.87
N ALA A 238 15.48 21.81 0.39
CA ALA A 238 16.61 22.69 0.52
C ALA A 238 16.15 24.16 0.65
N ALA A 239 16.81 24.92 1.53
CA ALA A 239 16.56 26.33 1.76
C ALA A 239 17.85 27.16 1.64
N THR A 240 17.71 28.46 1.34
CA THR A 240 18.80 29.41 1.29
C THR A 240 19.12 29.98 2.68
N GLU A 241 20.25 30.72 2.80
CA GLU A 241 20.65 31.40 4.05
C GLU A 241 19.59 32.41 4.50
N SER A 242 18.89 33.04 3.55
CA SER A 242 17.79 33.96 3.86
C SER A 242 16.48 33.28 4.23
N GLY A 243 16.44 31.92 4.26
CA GLY A 243 15.27 31.16 4.62
C GLY A 243 14.27 30.94 3.47
N ARG A 244 14.63 31.25 2.21
CA ARG A 244 13.77 31.02 1.06
C ARG A 244 13.86 29.55 0.61
N THR A 245 12.76 28.97 0.18
CA THR A 245 12.71 27.63 -0.38
C THR A 245 13.47 27.57 -1.70
N PHE A 246 14.53 26.78 -1.76
CA PHE A 246 15.32 26.57 -2.98
C PHE A 246 14.81 25.40 -3.80
N PHE A 247 14.58 24.27 -3.13
CA PHE A 247 14.11 23.03 -3.73
C PHE A 247 13.09 22.37 -2.82
N SER A 248 11.97 21.93 -3.38
CA SER A 248 10.87 21.36 -2.62
C SER A 248 10.19 20.21 -3.36
N ARG A 249 9.40 19.45 -2.60
CA ARG A 249 8.54 18.38 -3.06
C ARG A 249 7.09 18.68 -2.69
N ILE A 250 6.17 18.54 -3.63
CA ILE A 250 4.73 18.70 -3.42
C ILE A 250 4.09 17.33 -3.71
N PRO A 251 3.70 16.56 -2.68
CA PRO A 251 2.92 15.35 -2.85
C PRO A 251 1.53 15.69 -3.41
N LYS A 252 1.07 14.93 -4.42
CA LYS A 252 -0.25 15.12 -4.99
C LYS A 252 -0.83 13.80 -5.46
N GLY A 253 -1.94 13.39 -4.87
CA GLY A 253 -2.52 12.07 -5.16
C GLY A 253 -1.53 10.94 -4.83
N ARG A 254 -1.20 10.12 -5.82
CA ARG A 254 -0.20 9.05 -5.69
C ARG A 254 1.20 9.43 -6.15
N GLY A 255 1.34 10.57 -6.83
CA GLY A 255 2.60 11.10 -7.35
C GLY A 255 3.10 12.32 -6.61
N GLN A 256 3.97 13.06 -7.26
CA GLN A 256 4.65 14.19 -6.68
C GLN A 256 5.15 15.20 -7.73
N ALA A 257 5.28 16.45 -7.34
CA ALA A 257 5.97 17.43 -8.12
C ALA A 257 7.21 17.93 -7.35
N PHE A 258 8.34 18.01 -8.02
CA PHE A 258 9.54 18.67 -7.51
C PHE A 258 9.64 20.07 -8.12
N VAL A 259 9.87 21.07 -7.28
CA VAL A 259 9.94 22.46 -7.70
C VAL A 259 11.30 23.03 -7.33
N LEU A 260 12.03 23.47 -8.33
CA LEU A 260 13.21 24.31 -8.14
C LEU A 260 12.72 25.76 -8.16
N ASN A 261 13.00 26.54 -7.13
CA ASN A 261 12.56 27.95 -7.05
C ASN A 261 13.60 28.93 -7.60
N ALA A 262 14.78 28.46 -7.96
CA ALA A 262 15.76 29.19 -8.73
C ALA A 262 15.90 28.56 -10.11
N GLY A 263 16.12 29.37 -11.15
CA GLY A 263 16.45 28.82 -12.46
C GLY A 263 17.73 27.98 -12.39
N ALA A 264 17.82 26.95 -13.20
CA ALA A 264 19.02 26.12 -13.24
C ALA A 264 20.15 26.74 -14.09
N ALA A 265 19.86 27.73 -14.92
CA ALA A 265 20.83 28.41 -15.77
C ALA A 265 21.79 29.31 -14.97
N ALA A 266 22.95 29.61 -15.56
CA ALA A 266 24.05 30.30 -14.85
C ALA A 266 23.71 31.68 -14.35
N GLU A 267 22.72 32.37 -14.93
CA GLU A 267 22.22 33.65 -14.50
C GLU A 267 21.38 33.59 -13.22
N ALA A 268 20.89 32.41 -12.83
CA ALA A 268 20.10 32.25 -11.63
C ALA A 268 20.85 31.46 -10.55
N THR A 269 21.65 30.48 -10.93
CA THR A 269 22.41 29.62 -9.99
C THR A 269 23.57 28.89 -10.68
N ASN A 270 24.55 28.47 -9.91
CA ASN A 270 25.62 27.61 -10.41
C ASN A 270 25.26 26.11 -10.38
N LEU A 271 24.00 25.75 -10.11
CA LEU A 271 23.55 24.38 -9.82
C LEU A 271 23.92 23.36 -10.90
N ILE A 272 23.73 23.68 -12.21
CA ILE A 272 24.06 22.74 -13.32
C ILE A 272 25.56 22.40 -13.44
N ARG A 273 26.43 23.23 -12.85
CA ARG A 273 27.89 23.02 -12.78
C ARG A 273 28.31 22.46 -11.43
N HIS A 274 27.38 22.40 -10.49
CA HIS A 274 27.64 21.95 -9.13
C HIS A 274 27.57 20.42 -9.03
N ALA A 275 28.38 19.84 -8.15
CA ALA A 275 28.42 18.38 -7.93
C ALA A 275 27.07 17.78 -7.51
N LEU A 276 26.18 18.59 -6.93
CA LEU A 276 24.85 18.16 -6.51
C LEU A 276 23.87 17.90 -7.66
N TRP A 277 24.09 18.49 -8.86
CA TRP A 277 23.15 18.41 -9.98
C TRP A 277 22.83 16.99 -10.40
N VAL A 278 23.88 16.22 -10.69
CA VAL A 278 23.71 14.85 -11.20
C VAL A 278 23.03 13.95 -10.17
N PRO A 279 23.51 13.85 -8.91
CA PRO A 279 22.83 13.09 -7.88
C PRO A 279 21.36 13.50 -7.67
N LEU A 280 21.07 14.80 -7.72
CA LEU A 280 19.70 15.30 -7.53
C LEU A 280 18.78 14.81 -8.66
N MET A 281 19.18 14.95 -9.93
CA MET A 281 18.37 14.53 -11.07
C MET A 281 18.18 13.01 -11.10
N LEU A 282 19.22 12.25 -10.82
CA LEU A 282 19.12 10.79 -10.73
C LEU A 282 18.20 10.36 -9.58
N ARG A 283 18.29 11.05 -8.43
CA ARG A 283 17.45 10.74 -7.27
C ARG A 283 15.98 11.01 -7.53
N ILE A 284 15.66 12.11 -8.22
CA ILE A 284 14.28 12.40 -8.65
C ILE A 284 13.76 11.25 -9.52
N ALA A 285 14.56 10.81 -10.50
CA ALA A 285 14.16 9.72 -11.38
C ALA A 285 14.02 8.40 -10.63
N GLU A 286 14.92 8.08 -9.71
CA GLU A 286 14.86 6.87 -8.87
C GLU A 286 13.69 6.87 -7.86
N ARG A 287 13.11 8.02 -7.57
CA ARG A 287 11.95 8.18 -6.69
C ARG A 287 10.66 8.50 -7.45
N SER A 288 10.72 8.41 -8.79
CA SER A 288 9.63 8.90 -9.65
C SER A 288 8.37 8.06 -9.68
N SER A 289 8.42 6.79 -9.38
CA SER A 289 7.23 5.95 -9.51
C SER A 289 6.59 5.68 -8.18
N ALA A 290 5.30 5.93 -8.07
CA ALA A 290 4.46 5.31 -7.05
C ALA A 290 4.40 3.81 -7.36
N HIS A 291 5.20 3.02 -6.62
CA HIS A 291 5.21 1.57 -6.79
C HIS A 291 3.93 0.99 -6.24
N VAL A 292 2.99 0.75 -7.13
CA VAL A 292 1.76 0.08 -6.78
C VAL A 292 2.06 -1.41 -6.58
N ILE A 293 1.74 -1.92 -5.42
CA ILE A 293 1.60 -3.35 -5.17
C ILE A 293 0.13 -3.66 -5.42
N HIS A 294 -0.13 -4.56 -6.34
CA HIS A 294 -1.47 -5.01 -6.67
C HIS A 294 -1.84 -6.20 -5.80
N GLN A 295 -2.68 -5.94 -4.84
CA GLN A 295 -3.22 -6.96 -3.93
C GLN A 295 -4.65 -6.61 -3.56
N ALA A 296 -5.46 -7.62 -3.27
CA ALA A 296 -6.83 -7.46 -2.82
C ALA A 296 -7.21 -8.57 -1.85
N GLU A 297 -8.14 -8.29 -0.95
CA GLU A 297 -8.72 -9.26 -0.04
C GLU A 297 -10.10 -9.65 -0.56
N LEU A 298 -10.33 -10.95 -0.66
CA LEU A 298 -11.57 -11.53 -1.17
C LEU A 298 -12.74 -11.20 -0.23
N GLY A 299 -13.85 -10.75 -0.81
CA GLY A 299 -15.01 -10.33 -0.04
C GLY A 299 -14.93 -8.92 0.57
N VAL A 300 -13.74 -8.31 0.64
CA VAL A 300 -13.50 -6.96 1.17
C VAL A 300 -13.24 -5.96 0.07
N THR A 301 -12.34 -6.31 -0.85
CA THR A 301 -11.99 -5.43 -1.97
C THR A 301 -12.95 -5.62 -3.14
N GLU A 302 -13.78 -4.63 -3.40
CA GLU A 302 -14.79 -4.70 -4.46
C GLU A 302 -14.21 -4.48 -5.86
N ALA A 303 -13.17 -3.66 -5.98
CA ALA A 303 -12.61 -3.30 -7.27
C ALA A 303 -11.11 -3.00 -7.21
N TRP A 304 -10.43 -3.33 -8.31
CA TRP A 304 -9.01 -3.10 -8.53
C TRP A 304 -8.80 -2.10 -9.66
N ALA A 305 -8.05 -1.04 -9.41
CA ALA A 305 -7.67 -0.06 -10.42
C ALA A 305 -6.25 -0.33 -10.92
N VAL A 306 -6.09 -0.42 -12.23
CA VAL A 306 -4.82 -0.66 -12.90
C VAL A 306 -4.61 0.39 -13.99
N ALA A 307 -3.35 0.81 -14.19
CA ALA A 307 -3.00 1.61 -15.35
C ALA A 307 -3.12 0.73 -16.61
N ALA A 308 -3.86 1.20 -17.58
CA ALA A 308 -4.08 0.47 -18.83
C ALA A 308 -4.00 1.45 -20.01
N PRO A 309 -3.21 1.14 -21.04
CA PRO A 309 -3.22 1.95 -22.25
C PRO A 309 -4.60 1.86 -22.92
N LEU A 310 -5.06 2.99 -23.47
CA LEU A 310 -6.27 3.01 -24.30
C LEU A 310 -6.04 2.14 -25.55
N MET A 311 -6.86 1.11 -25.71
CA MET A 311 -6.87 0.26 -26.89
C MET A 311 -8.19 0.40 -27.62
N PRO A 312 -8.19 0.35 -28.99
CA PRO A 312 -9.42 0.54 -29.79
C PRO A 312 -10.47 -0.54 -29.54
N GLU A 313 -10.04 -1.76 -29.21
CA GLU A 313 -10.90 -2.89 -28.87
C GLU A 313 -10.36 -3.52 -27.58
N SER A 314 -11.17 -3.46 -26.55
CA SER A 314 -10.82 -3.98 -25.22
C SER A 314 -11.49 -5.33 -25.02
N ASN A 315 -10.66 -6.36 -24.89
CA ASN A 315 -11.11 -7.71 -24.56
C ASN A 315 -10.44 -8.16 -23.26
N TRP A 316 -11.05 -7.77 -22.14
CA TRP A 316 -10.51 -8.00 -20.82
C TRP A 316 -10.80 -9.41 -20.32
N SER A 317 -9.75 -10.07 -19.82
CA SER A 317 -9.86 -11.34 -19.11
C SER A 317 -8.87 -11.40 -17.95
N MET A 318 -9.17 -12.25 -16.99
CA MET A 318 -8.25 -12.59 -15.88
C MET A 318 -7.96 -14.06 -15.92
N GLU A 319 -6.69 -14.43 -15.84
CA GLU A 319 -6.23 -15.80 -15.75
C GLU A 319 -5.65 -16.10 -14.38
N GLY A 320 -6.09 -17.19 -13.76
CA GLY A 320 -5.61 -17.65 -12.45
C GLY A 320 -6.56 -18.62 -11.75
N PRO A 321 -6.20 -19.08 -10.54
CA PRO A 321 -4.92 -18.78 -9.87
C PRO A 321 -3.74 -19.51 -10.54
N GLN A 322 -2.63 -18.80 -10.67
CA GLN A 322 -1.40 -19.38 -11.24
C GLN A 322 -0.81 -20.40 -10.26
N GLN A 323 -0.48 -21.57 -10.77
CA GLN A 323 0.16 -22.64 -10.01
C GLN A 323 1.64 -22.76 -10.40
N TRP A 324 2.52 -22.66 -9.40
CA TRP A 324 3.95 -22.77 -9.55
C TRP A 324 4.43 -24.11 -9.03
N GLY A 325 5.18 -24.88 -9.83
CA GLY A 325 5.75 -26.18 -9.43
C GLY A 325 5.26 -27.35 -10.24
N ALA A 326 5.84 -28.52 -10.01
CA ALA A 326 5.75 -29.71 -10.84
C ALA A 326 4.33 -30.07 -11.29
N ALA A 327 4.20 -30.22 -12.60
CA ALA A 327 3.16 -31.01 -13.28
C ALA A 327 1.71 -30.72 -12.86
N SER A 328 1.28 -29.46 -12.84
CA SER A 328 -0.14 -29.18 -12.87
C SER A 328 -0.58 -29.04 -14.32
N GLU A 329 -1.18 -30.10 -14.87
CA GLU A 329 -1.92 -30.08 -16.15
C GLU A 329 -3.23 -29.25 -16.03
N THR A 330 -3.47 -28.64 -14.89
CA THR A 330 -4.66 -27.81 -14.66
C THR A 330 -4.47 -26.47 -15.37
N ARG A 331 -5.17 -26.33 -16.49
CA ARG A 331 -5.22 -25.08 -17.24
C ARG A 331 -5.71 -23.97 -16.32
N ALA A 332 -5.02 -22.84 -16.28
CA ALA A 332 -5.46 -21.66 -15.55
C ALA A 332 -6.91 -21.33 -15.95
N THR A 333 -7.77 -21.08 -14.98
CA THR A 333 -9.16 -20.74 -15.26
C THR A 333 -9.18 -19.30 -15.77
N GLN A 334 -9.84 -19.11 -16.92
CA GLN A 334 -10.05 -17.78 -17.48
C GLN A 334 -11.38 -17.22 -16.96
N TRP A 335 -11.33 -16.02 -16.44
CA TRP A 335 -12.45 -15.25 -15.93
C TRP A 335 -12.68 -14.02 -16.80
N LEU A 336 -13.93 -13.61 -16.95
CA LEU A 336 -14.32 -12.40 -17.68
C LEU A 336 -14.90 -11.39 -16.67
N PRO A 337 -14.07 -10.61 -15.99
CA PRO A 337 -14.53 -9.62 -15.02
C PRO A 337 -15.19 -8.43 -15.74
N GLU A 338 -16.11 -7.76 -15.04
CA GLU A 338 -16.59 -6.46 -15.52
C GLU A 338 -15.45 -5.44 -15.38
N VAL A 339 -15.05 -4.82 -16.49
CA VAL A 339 -14.01 -3.81 -16.52
C VAL A 339 -14.58 -2.50 -17.03
N ARG A 340 -14.37 -1.42 -16.31
CA ARG A 340 -14.72 -0.05 -16.71
C ARG A 340 -13.47 0.74 -17.01
N GLU A 341 -13.36 1.21 -18.25
CA GLU A 341 -12.26 2.08 -18.65
C GLU A 341 -12.56 3.54 -18.29
N LEU A 342 -11.59 4.17 -17.62
CA LEU A 342 -11.64 5.55 -17.16
C LEU A 342 -10.35 6.26 -17.61
N GLY A 343 -10.34 6.78 -18.85
CA GLY A 343 -9.13 7.36 -19.43
C GLY A 343 -8.04 6.29 -19.61
N GLN A 344 -6.88 6.51 -19.00
CA GLN A 344 -5.73 5.56 -19.05
C GLN A 344 -5.76 4.51 -17.92
N ARG A 345 -6.94 4.23 -17.38
CA ARG A 345 -7.12 3.25 -16.29
C ARG A 345 -8.24 2.29 -16.62
N ALA A 346 -8.06 1.07 -16.17
CA ALA A 346 -9.12 0.08 -16.10
C ALA A 346 -9.48 -0.16 -14.63
N ARG A 347 -10.75 -0.13 -14.30
CA ARG A 347 -11.29 -0.53 -13.00
C ARG A 347 -11.94 -1.89 -13.17
N VAL A 348 -11.29 -2.90 -12.61
CA VAL A 348 -11.73 -4.30 -12.64
C VAL A 348 -12.62 -4.56 -11.44
N ASN A 349 -13.83 -5.03 -11.66
CA ASN A 349 -14.73 -5.45 -10.60
C ASN A 349 -14.35 -6.86 -10.11
N LEU A 350 -14.06 -6.99 -8.82
CA LEU A 350 -13.73 -8.26 -8.17
C LEU A 350 -14.94 -8.87 -7.44
N SER A 351 -16.05 -8.13 -7.32
CA SER A 351 -17.25 -8.60 -6.62
C SER A 351 -18.04 -9.59 -7.46
N GLY A 352 -18.65 -10.56 -6.79
CA GLY A 352 -19.58 -11.51 -7.44
C GLY A 352 -18.92 -12.63 -8.26
N VAL A 353 -17.59 -12.68 -8.30
CA VAL A 353 -16.83 -13.77 -8.91
C VAL A 353 -16.24 -14.65 -7.81
N PRO A 354 -16.41 -15.96 -7.82
CA PRO A 354 -15.87 -16.86 -6.80
C PRO A 354 -14.37 -17.11 -7.03
N PHE A 355 -13.56 -16.06 -6.90
CA PHE A 355 -12.11 -16.21 -6.98
C PHE A 355 -11.57 -17.03 -5.81
N ALA A 356 -10.60 -17.89 -6.10
CA ALA A 356 -9.77 -18.51 -5.07
C ALA A 356 -8.57 -17.62 -4.72
N PRO A 357 -8.00 -17.72 -3.51
CA PRO A 357 -6.75 -17.05 -3.19
C PRO A 357 -5.61 -17.48 -4.12
N GLY A 358 -4.78 -16.53 -4.54
CA GLY A 358 -3.64 -16.81 -5.42
C GLY A 358 -3.28 -15.64 -6.34
N HIS A 359 -2.45 -15.93 -7.34
CA HIS A 359 -2.00 -14.95 -8.32
C HIS A 359 -2.88 -14.98 -9.57
N TYR A 360 -3.24 -13.81 -10.03
CA TYR A 360 -4.00 -13.62 -11.26
C TYR A 360 -3.31 -12.61 -12.17
N THR A 361 -3.40 -12.86 -13.46
CA THR A 361 -2.93 -11.92 -14.50
C THR A 361 -4.12 -11.35 -15.24
N LEU A 362 -4.19 -10.03 -15.31
CA LEU A 362 -5.14 -9.30 -16.15
C LEU A 362 -4.58 -9.20 -17.56
N LEU A 363 -5.38 -9.60 -18.53
CA LEU A 363 -5.04 -9.55 -19.94
C LEU A 363 -6.01 -8.61 -20.67
N ASN A 364 -5.51 -7.96 -21.71
CA ASN A 364 -6.31 -7.32 -22.73
C ASN A 364 -6.00 -8.00 -24.08
N GLY A 365 -6.93 -8.83 -24.55
CA GLY A 365 -6.65 -9.82 -25.58
C GLY A 365 -5.62 -10.85 -25.08
N GLU A 366 -4.49 -10.98 -25.78
CA GLU A 366 -3.38 -11.85 -25.41
C GLU A 366 -2.28 -11.12 -24.58
N ASN A 367 -2.41 -9.80 -24.44
CA ASN A 367 -1.37 -9.00 -23.79
C ASN A 367 -1.58 -8.92 -22.28
N PRO A 368 -0.61 -9.34 -21.47
CA PRO A 368 -0.66 -9.14 -20.02
C PRO A 368 -0.51 -7.66 -19.68
N VAL A 369 -1.41 -7.16 -18.84
CA VAL A 369 -1.47 -5.74 -18.43
C VAL A 369 -0.98 -5.56 -17.00
N ALA A 370 -1.38 -6.45 -16.09
CA ALA A 370 -0.94 -6.41 -14.69
C ALA A 370 -1.15 -7.76 -14.02
N ALA A 371 -0.42 -8.01 -12.91
CA ALA A 371 -0.68 -9.11 -12.00
C ALA A 371 -1.26 -8.59 -10.69
N ILE A 372 -2.12 -9.38 -10.06
CA ILE A 372 -2.67 -9.12 -8.74
C ILE A 372 -2.60 -10.38 -7.87
N GLY A 373 -2.35 -10.19 -6.58
CA GLY A 373 -2.56 -11.22 -5.57
C GLY A 373 -3.94 -11.08 -4.94
N LEU A 374 -4.74 -12.13 -4.97
CA LEU A 374 -5.99 -12.24 -4.25
C LEU A 374 -5.75 -13.05 -2.99
N ASN A 375 -6.10 -12.50 -1.83
CA ASN A 375 -5.82 -13.07 -0.53
C ASN A 375 -7.12 -13.32 0.24
N GLN A 376 -7.07 -14.22 1.21
CA GLN A 376 -8.14 -14.39 2.19
C GLN A 376 -8.29 -13.11 3.04
N ASP A 377 -9.50 -12.85 3.50
CA ASP A 377 -9.76 -11.78 4.48
C ASP A 377 -8.96 -12.07 5.76
N ARG A 378 -8.20 -11.08 6.22
CA ARG A 378 -7.42 -11.17 7.46
C ARG A 378 -8.26 -11.26 8.72
N ALA A 379 -9.52 -10.88 8.68
CA ALA A 379 -10.44 -11.08 9.79
C ALA A 379 -10.62 -12.57 10.12
N GLU A 380 -10.48 -13.47 9.12
CA GLU A 380 -10.55 -14.91 9.33
C GLU A 380 -9.34 -15.48 10.09
N SER A 381 -8.20 -14.78 10.13
CA SER A 381 -7.03 -15.15 10.92
C SER A 381 -7.14 -14.76 12.40
N ASP A 382 -8.17 -14.05 12.78
CA ASP A 382 -8.41 -13.68 14.18
C ASP A 382 -9.19 -14.81 14.89
N HIS A 383 -8.45 -15.72 15.49
CA HIS A 383 -9.00 -16.87 16.23
C HIS A 383 -9.37 -16.53 17.67
N ARG A 384 -9.58 -15.28 18.03
CA ARG A 384 -10.09 -14.94 19.36
C ARG A 384 -11.48 -15.55 19.54
N ALA A 385 -11.54 -16.61 20.30
CA ALA A 385 -12.80 -17.18 20.74
C ALA A 385 -13.32 -16.38 21.93
N TRP A 386 -14.60 -16.10 21.94
CA TRP A 386 -15.26 -15.55 23.10
C TRP A 386 -15.09 -16.51 24.28
N ASP A 387 -14.78 -15.95 25.46
CA ASP A 387 -14.94 -16.73 26.68
C ASP A 387 -16.44 -17.07 26.85
N VAL A 388 -16.73 -18.22 27.46
CA VAL A 388 -18.10 -18.67 27.67
C VAL A 388 -18.93 -17.63 28.42
N THR A 389 -18.33 -16.98 29.40
CA THR A 389 -18.99 -15.93 30.20
C THR A 389 -19.20 -14.65 29.41
N GLU A 390 -18.20 -14.22 28.65
CA GLU A 390 -18.32 -13.04 27.77
C GLU A 390 -19.38 -13.24 26.68
N PHE A 391 -19.47 -14.44 26.13
CA PHE A 391 -20.48 -14.77 25.14
C PHE A 391 -21.89 -14.82 25.75
N GLU A 392 -22.06 -15.43 26.94
CA GLU A 392 -23.35 -15.44 27.66
C GLU A 392 -23.79 -14.03 28.01
N ASP A 393 -22.90 -13.16 28.48
CA ASP A 393 -23.21 -11.77 28.82
C ASP A 393 -23.60 -10.97 27.59
N ALA A 394 -22.88 -11.10 26.49
CA ALA A 394 -23.17 -10.45 25.22
C ALA A 394 -24.51 -10.91 24.63
N TRP A 395 -24.81 -12.21 24.71
CA TRP A 395 -26.10 -12.76 24.26
C TRP A 395 -27.28 -12.28 25.11
N ASN A 396 -27.12 -12.31 26.42
CA ASN A 396 -28.16 -11.90 27.33
C ASN A 396 -28.44 -10.39 27.32
N ALA A 397 -27.53 -9.56 26.77
CA ALA A 397 -27.76 -8.15 26.51
C ALA A 397 -28.67 -7.89 25.29
N LEU A 398 -28.93 -8.91 24.46
CA LEU A 398 -29.79 -8.80 23.29
C LEU A 398 -31.26 -9.13 23.69
N PRO A 399 -32.26 -8.60 22.99
CA PRO A 399 -33.68 -8.87 23.27
C PRO A 399 -34.12 -10.28 22.79
N TRP A 400 -33.28 -11.27 23.03
CA TRP A 400 -33.47 -12.66 22.60
C TRP A 400 -33.74 -13.56 23.80
N PRO A 401 -34.26 -14.79 23.58
CA PRO A 401 -34.44 -15.73 24.69
C PRO A 401 -33.09 -16.01 25.36
N SER A 402 -33.11 -16.10 26.69
CA SER A 402 -31.92 -16.44 27.48
C SER A 402 -31.30 -17.76 26.97
N MET A 403 -30.00 -17.73 26.67
CA MET A 403 -29.22 -18.87 26.25
C MET A 403 -28.35 -19.37 27.40
N ARG A 404 -28.24 -20.67 27.55
CA ARG A 404 -27.32 -21.30 28.48
C ARG A 404 -26.33 -22.14 27.70
N ILE A 405 -25.05 -21.86 27.86
CA ILE A 405 -23.97 -22.62 27.22
C ILE A 405 -23.69 -23.85 28.09
N LEU A 406 -23.77 -25.03 27.48
CA LEU A 406 -23.43 -26.28 28.12
C LEU A 406 -21.98 -26.63 27.85
N ALA A 407 -21.11 -26.44 28.82
CA ALA A 407 -19.73 -26.91 28.75
C ALA A 407 -19.71 -28.42 29.01
N GLY A 408 -19.39 -29.21 28.01
CA GLY A 408 -19.30 -30.67 28.14
C GLY A 408 -18.59 -31.31 26.96
N THR A 409 -18.01 -32.50 27.20
CA THR A 409 -17.47 -33.34 26.14
C THR A 409 -18.60 -34.08 25.42
N SER A 410 -18.37 -34.53 24.19
CA SER A 410 -19.36 -35.25 23.38
C SER A 410 -19.94 -36.50 24.10
N SER A 411 -19.23 -37.07 25.06
CA SER A 411 -19.67 -38.21 25.87
C SER A 411 -20.58 -37.79 27.05
N THR A 412 -20.48 -36.56 27.54
CA THR A 412 -21.29 -36.06 28.67
C THR A 412 -22.50 -35.27 28.24
N LEU A 413 -22.52 -34.75 27.02
CA LEU A 413 -23.60 -33.92 26.48
C LEU A 413 -24.98 -34.62 26.52
N PRO A 414 -25.15 -35.90 26.11
CA PRO A 414 -26.43 -36.57 26.17
C PRO A 414 -26.97 -36.67 27.60
N GLN A 415 -26.12 -36.91 28.59
CA GLN A 415 -26.52 -37.00 30.00
C GLN A 415 -26.95 -35.65 30.56
N ILE A 416 -26.30 -34.56 30.13
CA ILE A 416 -26.65 -33.21 30.53
C ILE A 416 -28.02 -32.82 29.94
N ILE A 417 -28.24 -33.08 28.65
CA ILE A 417 -29.53 -32.83 27.97
C ILE A 417 -30.66 -33.66 28.64
N GLN A 418 -30.42 -34.92 28.88
CA GLN A 418 -31.39 -35.80 29.52
C GLN A 418 -31.76 -35.29 30.96
N ARG A 419 -30.82 -34.79 31.74
CA ARG A 419 -31.08 -34.17 33.04
C ARG A 419 -31.89 -32.86 32.93
N MET A 420 -31.66 -32.08 31.89
CA MET A 420 -32.41 -30.86 31.65
C MET A 420 -33.85 -31.11 31.22
N GLU A 421 -34.08 -32.15 30.39
CA GLU A 421 -35.40 -32.59 29.95
C GLU A 421 -36.20 -33.23 31.05
N GLN A 422 -35.57 -34.01 31.94
CA GLN A 422 -36.28 -34.72 33.03
C GLN A 422 -36.67 -33.81 34.22
N GLY A 423 -36.14 -32.58 34.28
CA GLY A 423 -36.40 -31.69 35.40
C GLY A 423 -35.93 -32.24 36.76
N VAL A 424 -36.24 -31.56 37.84
CA VAL A 424 -35.95 -32.02 39.19
C VAL A 424 -36.99 -33.07 39.57
N PRO A 425 -36.65 -34.34 39.86
CA PRO A 425 -37.60 -35.40 40.21
C PRO A 425 -38.24 -35.10 41.57
N LEU A 426 -39.40 -34.40 41.54
CA LEU A 426 -40.17 -34.00 42.74
C LEU A 426 -40.75 -35.19 43.47
N TRP A 427 -40.81 -36.40 42.87
CA TRP A 427 -41.42 -37.56 43.48
C TRP A 427 -40.80 -37.94 44.82
N LYS A 428 -39.49 -37.77 45.00
CA LYS A 428 -38.79 -38.05 46.29
C LYS A 428 -39.26 -37.08 47.39
N ALA A 429 -39.41 -35.81 47.06
CA ALA A 429 -39.90 -34.80 48.00
C ALA A 429 -41.38 -35.05 48.35
N LEU A 430 -42.19 -35.42 47.35
CA LEU A 430 -43.60 -35.75 47.54
C LEU A 430 -43.74 -37.04 48.39
N LEU A 431 -42.89 -38.04 48.17
CA LEU A 431 -42.89 -39.27 48.98
C LEU A 431 -42.49 -39.03 50.43
N LEU A 432 -41.48 -38.18 50.68
CA LEU A 432 -41.12 -37.78 52.04
C LEU A 432 -42.24 -36.99 52.71
N LEU A 433 -42.94 -36.13 51.99
CA LEU A 433 -44.07 -35.36 52.48
C LEU A 433 -45.26 -36.29 52.82
N ALA A 434 -45.52 -37.29 51.99
CA ALA A 434 -46.54 -38.31 52.26
C ALA A 434 -46.22 -39.13 53.50
N VAL A 435 -44.96 -39.58 53.64
CA VAL A 435 -44.51 -40.33 54.85
C VAL A 435 -44.61 -39.45 56.10
N ALA A 436 -44.21 -38.15 55.98
CA ALA A 436 -44.34 -37.21 57.11
C ALA A 436 -45.83 -36.96 57.51
N ALA A 437 -46.71 -36.88 56.50
CA ALA A 437 -48.16 -36.70 56.74
C ALA A 437 -48.73 -37.95 57.46
N LEU A 438 -48.40 -39.15 57.00
CA LEU A 438 -48.80 -40.43 57.66
C LEU A 438 -48.25 -40.51 59.08
N ALA A 439 -47.01 -40.14 59.32
CA ALA A 439 -46.43 -40.08 60.65
C ALA A 439 -47.14 -39.06 61.53
N ALA A 440 -47.48 -37.90 61.03
CA ALA A 440 -48.26 -36.88 61.76
C ALA A 440 -49.70 -37.37 62.09
N GLU A 441 -50.31 -38.05 61.12
CA GLU A 441 -51.67 -38.64 61.35
C GLU A 441 -51.62 -39.71 62.45
N THR A 442 -50.63 -40.64 62.39
CA THR A 442 -50.47 -41.67 63.40
C THR A 442 -50.15 -41.06 64.75
N LEU A 443 -49.35 -40.01 64.83
CA LEU A 443 -49.03 -39.28 66.03
C LEU A 443 -50.27 -38.55 66.60
N PHE A 444 -51.04 -37.94 65.75
CA PHE A 444 -52.27 -37.26 66.10
C PHE A 444 -53.29 -38.26 66.63
N LEU A 445 -53.50 -39.39 65.96
CA LEU A 445 -54.41 -40.41 66.45
C LEU A 445 -53.99 -41.00 67.79
N ARG A 446 -52.67 -41.14 68.06
CA ARG A 446 -52.14 -41.60 69.32
C ARG A 446 -52.31 -40.60 70.49
N LEU A 447 -52.28 -39.31 70.20
CA LEU A 447 -52.40 -38.25 71.19
C LEU A 447 -53.81 -37.79 71.40
N TRP A 448 -54.72 -38.12 70.46
CA TRP A 448 -56.09 -37.76 70.53
C TRP A 448 -56.83 -38.60 71.61
N LYS A 449 -57.09 -38.02 72.75
CA LYS A 449 -57.99 -38.59 73.72
C LYS A 449 -59.38 -38.06 73.47
N PRO A 450 -60.41 -38.92 73.10
CA PRO A 450 -61.73 -38.45 72.97
C PRO A 450 -62.25 -38.04 74.34
N SER A 451 -62.76 -36.83 74.52
CA SER A 451 -63.42 -36.39 75.73
C SER A 451 -64.77 -37.08 75.77
N SER A 452 -64.89 -38.04 76.67
CA SER A 452 -66.17 -38.58 77.01
C SER A 452 -67.01 -37.52 77.77
N LYS A 453 -67.93 -36.91 77.06
CA LYS A 453 -69.01 -36.17 77.77
C LYS A 453 -70.06 -37.22 78.14
N ALA A 454 -70.27 -37.33 79.42
CA ALA A 454 -71.41 -37.97 80.02
C ALA A 454 -72.61 -37.09 79.86
#